data_c1dacef464f7a6591d28f404e2874f24
#
_entry.id   c1dacef464f7a6591d28f404e2874f24
#
_cell.length_a   1.000
_cell.length_b   1.000
_cell.length_c   1.000
_cell.angle_alpha   90.00
_cell.angle_beta   90.00
_cell.angle_gamma   90.00
#
_symmetry.space_group_name_H-M   'P 1'
#
loop_
_entity.id
_entity.type
_entity.pdbx_description
1 polymer ?
#
loop_
_entity_poly.entity_id
_entity_poly.type
_entity_poly.pdbx_seq_one_letter_code
_entity_poly.pdbx_strand_id
1 'polypeptide(L)'
;LEKSGTGSIRMTKQRSAVLSALRSTTAHPPADWVYSQVRKILPRISLGTVYRNLSELKEAGLVLELDFGTGCSRFDFRTDAHYHIMCLECGRVEDAIIPVKENLENAASTATGYEILSHTIQFKGICAACASRR
;
A
#
# COMPACT_ATOMS: atom_id res chain seq x y z
N LEU A 1 14.78 7.97 12.50
CA LEU A 1 14.54 7.42 12.83
C LEU A 1 14.03 6.39 12.77
N GLU A 2 14.30 5.97 12.60
CA GLU A 2 14.10 5.06 12.70
C GLU A 2 13.14 4.38 12.88
N LYS A 3 12.88 4.00 12.65
CA LYS A 3 12.17 3.35 12.93
C LYS A 3 11.64 2.74 13.24
N SER A 4 12.04 3.21 12.71
CA SER A 4 11.60 2.75 13.38
C SER A 4 10.45 1.90 13.87
N GLY A 5 9.55 1.80 14.01
CA GLY A 5 8.49 0.91 14.41
C GLY A 5 8.47 -0.46 13.74
N THR A 6 9.28 -0.61 12.75
CA THR A 6 9.32 -1.84 11.98
C THR A 6 9.73 -3.02 12.88
N GLY A 7 8.90 -4.05 12.93
CA GLY A 7 9.16 -5.24 13.71
C GLY A 7 8.88 -5.10 15.20
N SER A 8 8.45 -3.92 15.65
CA SER A 8 8.17 -3.73 17.07
C SER A 8 6.78 -4.25 17.46
N ILE A 9 5.94 -4.61 16.52
CA ILE A 9 4.60 -5.09 16.80
C ILE A 9 4.61 -6.59 17.08
N ARG A 10 3.80 -6.98 18.06
CA ARG A 10 3.67 -8.40 18.40
C ARG A 10 2.90 -9.13 17.30
N MET A 11 3.45 -10.24 16.82
CA MET A 11 2.81 -11.01 15.77
C MET A 11 1.81 -12.00 16.36
N THR A 12 0.53 -11.76 16.09
CA THR A 12 -0.57 -12.64 16.49
C THR A 12 -0.99 -13.49 15.30
N LYS A 13 -1.88 -14.49 15.54
CA LYS A 13 -2.42 -15.28 14.44
C LYS A 13 -3.15 -14.41 13.42
N GLN A 14 -3.91 -13.43 13.90
CA GLN A 14 -4.66 -12.53 13.02
C GLN A 14 -3.72 -11.67 12.19
N ARG A 15 -2.72 -11.05 12.83
CA ARG A 15 -1.76 -10.22 12.10
C ARG A 15 -0.96 -11.03 11.10
N SER A 16 -0.56 -12.23 11.49
CA SER A 16 0.20 -13.12 10.61
C SER A 16 -0.63 -13.50 9.38
N ALA A 17 -1.91 -13.80 9.57
CA ALA A 17 -2.79 -14.17 8.48
C ALA A 17 -3.01 -13.01 7.51
N VAL A 18 -3.21 -11.80 8.04
CA VAL A 18 -3.38 -10.59 7.23
C VAL A 18 -2.12 -10.32 6.41
N LEU A 19 -0.96 -10.37 7.06
CA LEU A 19 0.30 -10.10 6.38
C LEU A 19 0.60 -11.15 5.32
N SER A 20 0.30 -12.41 5.61
CA SER A 20 0.48 -13.51 4.66
C SER A 20 -0.41 -13.32 3.42
N ALA A 21 -1.66 -12.87 3.62
CA ALA A 21 -2.55 -12.58 2.49
C ALA A 21 -1.97 -11.49 1.60
N LEU A 22 -1.42 -10.43 2.19
CA LEU A 22 -0.82 -9.36 1.41
C LEU A 22 0.42 -9.81 0.65
N ARG A 23 1.22 -10.69 1.26
CA ARG A 23 2.41 -11.22 0.59
C ARG A 23 2.09 -12.12 -0.59
N SER A 24 0.87 -12.64 -0.65
CA SER A 24 0.48 -13.57 -1.69
C SER A 24 0.12 -12.90 -3.01
N THR A 25 0.08 -11.56 -3.06
CA THR A 25 -0.37 -10.85 -4.25
C THR A 25 0.44 -9.58 -4.45
N THR A 26 0.58 -9.17 -5.70
CA THR A 26 1.14 -7.87 -6.07
C THR A 26 0.04 -6.90 -6.53
N ALA A 27 -1.23 -7.28 -6.37
CA ALA A 27 -2.34 -6.50 -6.89
C ALA A 27 -2.73 -5.32 -6.01
N HIS A 28 -2.09 -5.12 -4.87
CA HIS A 28 -2.38 -4.05 -3.92
C HIS A 28 -3.85 -4.05 -3.55
N PRO A 29 -4.31 -5.06 -2.80
CA PRO A 29 -5.74 -5.29 -2.60
C PRO A 29 -6.36 -4.34 -1.58
N PRO A 30 -7.69 -4.13 -1.67
CA PRO A 30 -8.44 -3.48 -0.60
C PRO A 30 -8.66 -4.43 0.57
N ALA A 31 -9.11 -3.89 1.70
CA ALA A 31 -9.35 -4.66 2.91
C ALA A 31 -10.35 -5.80 2.70
N ASP A 32 -11.36 -5.59 1.85
CA ASP A 32 -12.38 -6.61 1.57
C ASP A 32 -11.75 -7.87 0.99
N TRP A 33 -10.80 -7.70 0.09
CA TRP A 33 -10.10 -8.86 -0.49
C TRP A 33 -9.27 -9.56 0.57
N VAL A 34 -8.56 -8.80 1.40
CA VAL A 34 -7.76 -9.38 2.50
C VAL A 34 -8.66 -10.18 3.43
N TYR A 35 -9.82 -9.61 3.77
CA TYR A 35 -10.80 -10.30 4.60
C TYR A 35 -11.23 -11.63 3.98
N SER A 36 -11.53 -11.63 2.67
CA SER A 36 -11.97 -12.85 2.00
C SER A 36 -10.90 -13.95 2.02
N GLN A 37 -9.62 -13.55 1.99
CA GLN A 37 -8.52 -14.52 2.07
C GLN A 37 -8.31 -15.01 3.50
N VAL A 38 -8.30 -14.09 4.47
CA VAL A 38 -8.01 -14.42 5.86
C VAL A 38 -9.10 -15.32 6.45
N ARG A 39 -10.36 -15.11 6.10
CA ARG A 39 -11.44 -15.93 6.65
C ARG A 39 -11.40 -17.38 6.18
N LYS A 40 -10.63 -17.70 5.16
CA LYS A 40 -10.41 -19.09 4.77
C LYS A 40 -9.60 -19.84 5.82
N ILE A 41 -8.78 -19.11 6.58
CA ILE A 41 -7.92 -19.67 7.63
C ILE A 41 -8.54 -19.42 9.01
N LEU A 42 -9.12 -18.24 9.21
CA LEU A 42 -9.72 -17.81 10.47
C LEU A 42 -11.21 -17.47 10.21
N PRO A 43 -12.08 -18.48 10.14
CA PRO A 43 -13.47 -18.27 9.67
C PRO A 43 -14.29 -17.31 10.53
N ARG A 44 -13.87 -17.08 11.79
CA ARG A 44 -14.60 -16.21 12.72
C ARG A 44 -14.11 -14.78 12.72
N ILE A 45 -13.07 -14.46 11.94
CA ILE A 45 -12.56 -13.10 11.92
C ILE A 45 -13.61 -12.17 11.30
N SER A 46 -13.72 -10.95 11.81
CA SER A 46 -14.63 -9.95 11.26
C SER A 46 -13.87 -9.00 10.34
N LEU A 47 -14.60 -8.32 9.47
CA LEU A 47 -14.02 -7.30 8.61
C LEU A 47 -13.41 -6.17 9.43
N GLY A 48 -14.09 -5.77 10.53
CA GLY A 48 -13.55 -4.75 11.42
C GLY A 48 -12.21 -5.14 12.03
N THR A 49 -12.06 -6.42 12.38
CA THR A 49 -10.79 -6.91 12.90
C THR A 49 -9.70 -6.86 11.85
N VAL A 50 -10.02 -7.18 10.60
CA VAL A 50 -9.06 -7.07 9.49
C VAL A 50 -8.61 -5.61 9.33
N TYR A 51 -9.55 -4.66 9.33
CA TYR A 51 -9.21 -3.24 9.24
C TYR A 51 -8.31 -2.80 10.39
N ARG A 52 -8.63 -3.24 11.62
CA ARG A 52 -7.82 -2.88 12.77
C ARG A 52 -6.40 -3.43 12.65
N ASN A 53 -6.28 -4.69 12.20
CA ASN A 53 -4.96 -5.29 12.04
C ASN A 53 -4.17 -4.60 10.92
N LEU A 54 -4.81 -4.23 9.82
CA LEU A 54 -4.15 -3.49 8.74
C LEU A 54 -3.64 -2.14 9.25
N SER A 55 -4.45 -1.44 10.05
CA SER A 55 -4.06 -0.16 10.61
C SER A 55 -2.85 -0.31 11.54
N GLU A 56 -2.84 -1.34 12.37
CA GLU A 56 -1.74 -1.59 13.30
C GLU A 56 -0.47 -1.98 12.57
N LEU A 57 -0.58 -2.79 11.51
CA LEU A 57 0.57 -3.17 10.69
C LEU A 57 1.13 -1.96 9.94
N LYS A 58 0.25 -1.07 9.48
CA LYS A 58 0.68 0.17 8.83
C LYS A 58 1.47 1.03 9.80
N GLU A 59 0.98 1.22 11.01
CA GLU A 59 1.67 2.03 12.01
C GLU A 59 3.00 1.44 12.43
N ALA A 60 3.11 0.11 12.38
CA ALA A 60 4.36 -0.58 12.67
C ALA A 60 5.34 -0.56 11.49
N GLY A 61 4.95 -0.01 10.35
CA GLY A 61 5.81 0.08 9.18
C GLY A 61 5.92 -1.20 8.37
N LEU A 62 5.02 -2.16 8.59
CA LEU A 62 5.07 -3.46 7.91
C LEU A 62 4.22 -3.52 6.64
N VAL A 63 3.30 -2.59 6.46
CA VAL A 63 2.50 -2.46 5.23
C VAL A 63 2.32 -0.98 4.91
N LEU A 64 2.06 -0.68 3.64
CA LEU A 64 1.68 0.65 3.18
C LEU A 64 0.18 0.69 2.92
N GLU A 65 -0.41 1.82 3.20
CA GLU A 65 -1.79 2.10 2.78
C GLU A 65 -1.74 3.10 1.64
N LEU A 66 -2.41 2.78 0.53
CA LEU A 66 -2.42 3.59 -0.69
C LEU A 66 -3.81 4.17 -0.88
N ASP A 67 -3.88 5.51 -0.89
CA ASP A 67 -5.13 6.24 -1.08
C ASP A 67 -5.04 7.03 -2.38
N PHE A 68 -5.82 6.62 -3.38
CA PHE A 68 -5.88 7.28 -4.69
C PHE A 68 -7.06 8.24 -4.81
N GLY A 69 -7.72 8.52 -3.68
CA GLY A 69 -8.86 9.43 -3.67
C GLY A 69 -10.17 8.79 -4.12
N THR A 70 -10.24 7.46 -4.15
CA THR A 70 -11.42 6.74 -4.59
C THR A 70 -12.37 6.37 -3.46
N GLY A 71 -11.99 6.67 -2.22
CA GLY A 71 -12.75 6.27 -1.04
C GLY A 71 -12.48 4.84 -0.59
N CYS A 72 -11.58 4.14 -1.26
CA CYS A 72 -11.23 2.77 -0.94
C CYS A 72 -9.70 2.65 -0.90
N SER A 73 -9.14 2.47 0.29
CA SER A 73 -7.70 2.30 0.44
C SER A 73 -7.26 0.93 -0.04
N ARG A 74 -6.02 0.88 -0.53
CA ARG A 74 -5.37 -0.36 -0.92
C ARG A 74 -4.14 -0.56 -0.08
N PHE A 75 -3.65 -1.78 -0.01
CA PHE A 75 -2.56 -2.12 0.90
C PHE A 75 -1.46 -2.87 0.17
N ASP A 76 -0.22 -2.60 0.59
CA ASP A 76 0.97 -3.19 -0.03
C ASP A 76 1.91 -3.63 1.09
N PHE A 77 2.40 -4.87 1.02
CA PHE A 77 3.36 -5.35 2.01
C PHE A 77 4.77 -4.80 1.74
N ARG A 78 5.01 -4.30 0.55
CA ARG A 78 6.30 -3.74 0.17
C ARG A 78 6.40 -2.30 0.65
N THR A 79 7.27 -2.04 1.61
CA THR A 79 7.35 -0.74 2.27
C THR A 79 8.53 0.13 1.81
N ASP A 80 9.42 -0.38 0.95
CA ASP A 80 10.47 0.44 0.37
C ASP A 80 9.89 1.47 -0.59
N ALA A 81 10.62 2.56 -0.79
CA ALA A 81 10.14 3.65 -1.63
C ALA A 81 9.97 3.20 -3.08
N HIS A 82 8.78 3.37 -3.61
CA HIS A 82 8.47 3.10 -5.01
C HIS A 82 7.20 3.84 -5.38
N TYR A 83 6.96 3.98 -6.69
CA TYR A 83 5.81 4.70 -7.19
C TYR A 83 4.70 3.72 -7.58
N HIS A 84 3.48 4.22 -7.68
CA HIS A 84 2.32 3.41 -8.01
C HIS A 84 1.54 4.04 -9.17
N ILE A 85 0.77 3.21 -9.87
CA ILE A 85 -0.09 3.68 -10.95
C ILE A 85 -1.45 2.98 -10.86
N MET A 86 -2.51 3.76 -11.09
CA MET A 86 -3.87 3.24 -11.09
C MET A 86 -4.52 3.47 -12.45
N CYS A 87 -5.20 2.45 -12.95
CA CYS A 87 -6.01 2.57 -14.15
C CYS A 87 -7.36 3.17 -13.78
N LEU A 88 -7.72 4.26 -14.46
CA LEU A 88 -8.97 4.94 -14.20
C LEU A 88 -10.19 4.17 -14.69
N GLU A 89 -10.00 3.24 -15.61
CA GLU A 89 -11.13 2.46 -16.14
C GLU A 89 -11.39 1.19 -15.33
N CYS A 90 -10.37 0.36 -15.11
CA CYS A 90 -10.59 -0.93 -14.43
C CYS A 90 -10.21 -0.89 -12.95
N GLY A 91 -9.58 0.19 -12.50
CA GLY A 91 -9.25 0.36 -11.09
C GLY A 91 -8.04 -0.41 -10.59
N ARG A 92 -7.33 -1.13 -11.46
CA ARG A 92 -6.15 -1.88 -11.02
C ARG A 92 -5.05 -0.93 -10.55
N VAL A 93 -4.32 -1.36 -9.55
CA VAL A 93 -3.19 -0.61 -9.00
C VAL A 93 -1.96 -1.49 -9.11
N GLU A 94 -0.88 -0.93 -9.65
CA GLU A 94 0.38 -1.64 -9.83
C GLU A 94 1.53 -0.74 -9.43
N ASP A 95 2.69 -1.35 -9.20
CA ASP A 95 3.92 -0.58 -9.03
C ASP A 95 4.29 0.03 -10.38
N ALA A 96 4.68 1.30 -10.35
CA ALA A 96 5.26 1.96 -11.50
C ALA A 96 6.76 1.66 -11.46
N ILE A 97 7.24 0.82 -12.37
CA ILE A 97 8.61 0.31 -12.32
C ILE A 97 9.55 1.32 -12.97
N ILE A 98 9.77 2.42 -12.26
CA ILE A 98 10.74 3.44 -12.63
C ILE A 98 11.52 3.83 -11.38
N PRO A 99 12.75 4.33 -11.54
CA PRO A 99 13.54 4.73 -10.38
C PRO A 99 12.90 5.87 -9.60
N VAL A 100 13.01 5.83 -8.29
CA VAL A 100 12.56 6.93 -7.43
C VAL A 100 13.43 8.15 -7.69
N LYS A 101 12.79 9.31 -7.87
CA LYS A 101 13.47 10.56 -8.24
C LYS A 101 13.94 11.29 -6.99
N GLU A 102 15.17 11.00 -6.55
CA GLU A 102 15.73 11.62 -5.36
C GLU A 102 15.90 13.13 -5.52
N ASN A 103 16.18 13.60 -6.72
CA ASN A 103 16.38 15.04 -6.95
C ASN A 103 15.10 15.86 -6.77
N LEU A 104 13.93 15.24 -6.76
CA LEU A 104 12.69 15.97 -6.46
C LEU A 104 12.70 16.50 -5.03
N GLU A 105 13.22 15.71 -4.09
CA GLU A 105 13.28 16.13 -2.70
C GLU A 105 14.23 17.30 -2.53
N ASN A 106 15.38 17.25 -3.19
CA ASN A 106 16.34 18.36 -3.17
C ASN A 106 15.76 19.62 -3.79
N ALA A 107 15.05 19.49 -4.92
CA ALA A 107 14.42 20.63 -5.57
C ALA A 107 13.35 21.25 -4.67
N ALA A 108 12.53 20.43 -4.03
CA ALA A 108 11.49 20.92 -3.14
C ALA A 108 12.09 21.60 -1.92
N SER A 109 13.16 21.05 -1.36
CA SER A 109 13.85 21.62 -0.23
C SER A 109 14.44 22.98 -0.57
N THR A 110 15.08 23.10 -1.72
CA THR A 110 15.67 24.35 -2.18
C THR A 110 14.61 25.41 -2.40
N ALA A 111 13.49 25.05 -3.00
CA ALA A 111 12.43 25.99 -3.33
C ALA A 111 11.65 26.48 -2.12
N THR A 112 11.54 25.67 -1.08
CA THR A 112 10.63 25.94 0.04
C THR A 112 11.31 26.19 1.36
N GLY A 113 12.58 25.78 1.49
CA GLY A 113 13.30 25.85 2.78
C GLY A 113 12.93 24.74 3.75
N TYR A 114 12.09 23.80 3.34
CA TYR A 114 11.73 22.67 4.19
C TYR A 114 12.83 21.63 4.19
N GLU A 115 12.96 20.94 5.30
CA GLU A 115 13.73 19.70 5.36
C GLU A 115 12.81 18.60 4.86
N ILE A 116 12.99 18.18 3.60
CA ILE A 116 12.10 17.20 2.97
C ILE A 116 12.59 15.80 3.33
N LEU A 117 11.71 15.01 3.92
CA LEU A 117 12.06 13.66 4.37
C LEU A 117 11.68 12.57 3.38
N SER A 118 10.64 12.79 2.58
CA SER A 118 10.18 11.77 1.63
C SER A 118 9.22 12.41 0.63
N HIS A 119 8.87 11.65 -0.39
CA HIS A 119 7.81 12.03 -1.32
C HIS A 119 7.13 10.77 -1.84
N THR A 120 5.91 10.94 -2.34
CA THR A 120 5.18 9.86 -3.02
C THR A 120 4.71 10.36 -4.36
N ILE A 121 4.61 9.45 -5.33
CA ILE A 121 4.04 9.76 -6.64
C ILE A 121 3.05 8.66 -6.98
N GLN A 122 1.84 9.08 -7.35
CA GLN A 122 0.79 8.19 -7.81
C GLN A 122 0.39 8.65 -9.19
N PHE A 123 0.58 7.77 -10.17
CA PHE A 123 0.15 8.05 -11.54
C PHE A 123 -1.27 7.56 -11.73
N LYS A 124 -2.03 8.26 -12.54
CA LYS A 124 -3.39 7.85 -12.93
C LYS A 124 -3.44 7.85 -14.46
N GLY A 125 -3.90 6.75 -15.03
CA GLY A 125 -3.93 6.63 -16.48
C GLY A 125 -4.85 5.51 -16.92
N ILE A 126 -4.64 5.02 -18.14
CA ILE A 126 -5.42 3.93 -18.72
C ILE A 126 -4.46 2.80 -19.00
N CYS A 127 -4.70 1.62 -18.44
CA CYS A 127 -3.78 0.50 -18.64
C CYS A 127 -3.85 0.00 -20.08
N ALA A 128 -2.82 -0.75 -20.48
CA ALA A 128 -2.71 -1.22 -21.86
C ALA A 128 -3.93 -2.06 -22.28
N ALA A 129 -4.43 -2.91 -21.39
CA ALA A 129 -5.60 -3.73 -21.68
C ALA A 129 -6.85 -2.89 -21.93
N CYS A 130 -7.08 -1.87 -21.09
CA CYS A 130 -8.24 -0.99 -21.28
C CYS A 130 -8.07 -0.09 -22.49
N ALA A 131 -6.87 0.39 -22.76
CA ALA A 131 -6.60 1.23 -23.93
C ALA A 131 -6.86 0.46 -25.23
N SER A 132 -6.53 -0.82 -25.28
CA SER A 132 -6.74 -1.62 -26.49
C SER A 132 -8.21 -1.93 -26.76
N ARG A 133 -9.08 -1.73 -25.76
CA ARG A 133 -10.53 -1.92 -25.94
C ARG A 133 -11.26 -0.64 -26.33
N ARG A 134 -10.56 0.46 -26.48
CA ARG A 134 -11.14 1.76 -26.83
C ARG A 134 -11.37 1.95 -28.32
#